data_e5e687c48ee0b53c95d461b64dbb21b4
#
_entry.id   e5e687c48ee0b53c95d461b64dbb21b4
#
_cell.length_a   1.000
_cell.length_b   1.000
_cell.length_c   1.000
_cell.angle_alpha   90.00
_cell.angle_beta   90.00
_cell.angle_gamma   90.00
#
_symmetry.space_group_name_H-M   'P 1'
#
loop_
_entity.id
_entity.type
_entity.pdbx_description
1 polymer ?
#
loop_
_entity_poly.entity_id
_entity_poly.type
_entity_poly.pdbx_seq_one_letter_code
_entity_poly.pdbx_strand_id
1 'polypeptide(L)'
;MPLLRTWNSFANSFLKRFSKKGASQSEDIRKKSITPIKVFEDSDLKLGSKKDLEIIFRERIKGKILPELKHDGSIGHWLESQFGVSANRDDSADWHGFELKTGRSKTTFGDWSADYYLWQTDNYDVTNRDVFLQIFGTKSRADRPDRYSWSGRIFPNVHQYNDYGQKMTVESNLDVTIYYNYSKDTRENKSEIIPISLQHDGVILAKWYRSTLETRVNRKFGQNGWVKFIQSKKVFTEMIIGPPLTFIEWIEYVKTGEIYLDSGMYHDPHKPNNRPYSNWRASNKFWEKLAGD
;
A
#
# COMPACT_ATOMS: atom_id res chain seq x y z
N MET A 1 -33.71 11.87 18.18
CA MET A 1 -33.23 11.78 19.56
C MET A 1 -33.80 10.50 20.18
N PRO A 2 -33.02 9.52 20.64
CA PRO A 2 -31.92 9.56 21.62
C PRO A 2 -30.77 8.59 21.28
N LEU A 3 -29.51 9.01 21.27
CA LEU A 3 -28.32 8.13 21.20
C LEU A 3 -27.07 8.80 21.87
N LEU A 4 -27.24 9.32 23.09
CA LEU A 4 -26.15 9.95 23.84
C LEU A 4 -26.02 9.42 25.28
N ARG A 5 -26.33 8.12 25.54
CA ARG A 5 -26.27 7.58 26.93
C ARG A 5 -25.42 6.32 27.13
N THR A 6 -24.60 5.88 26.18
CA THR A 6 -23.88 4.59 26.33
C THR A 6 -22.37 4.71 26.52
N TRP A 7 -21.76 5.90 26.47
CA TRP A 7 -20.29 6.04 26.61
C TRP A 7 -19.80 6.27 28.05
N ASN A 8 -20.61 6.75 28.94
CA ASN A 8 -20.19 7.01 30.35
C ASN A 8 -20.20 5.78 31.27
N SER A 9 -20.75 4.62 30.83
CA SER A 9 -20.78 3.43 31.68
C SER A 9 -19.54 2.56 31.58
N PHE A 10 -18.77 2.65 30.47
CA PHE A 10 -17.58 1.82 30.25
C PHE A 10 -16.32 2.38 30.94
N ALA A 11 -16.20 3.70 31.09
CA ALA A 11 -15.06 4.33 31.74
C ALA A 11 -15.04 4.09 33.25
N ASN A 12 -16.20 3.96 33.90
CA ASN A 12 -16.28 3.78 35.36
C ASN A 12 -16.08 2.32 35.84
N SER A 13 -16.17 1.32 34.96
CA SER A 13 -15.93 -0.07 35.35
C SER A 13 -14.45 -0.47 35.33
N PHE A 14 -13.62 0.26 34.57
CA PHE A 14 -12.19 -0.04 34.44
C PHE A 14 -11.36 0.51 35.62
N LEU A 15 -11.81 1.60 36.25
CA LEU A 15 -11.09 2.22 37.36
C LEU A 15 -11.36 1.58 38.75
N LYS A 16 -12.36 0.69 38.87
CA LYS A 16 -12.68 0.01 40.16
C LYS A 16 -11.94 -1.30 40.40
N ARG A 17 -11.13 -1.79 39.46
CA ARG A 17 -10.43 -3.10 39.58
C ARG A 17 -9.00 -3.05 40.10
N PHE A 18 -8.42 -1.87 40.33
CA PHE A 18 -7.03 -1.73 40.78
C PHE A 18 -6.82 -1.06 42.14
N SER A 19 -7.85 -0.93 42.96
CA SER A 19 -7.70 -0.37 44.32
C SER A 19 -8.02 -1.42 45.40
N LYS A 20 -7.24 -2.50 45.48
CA LYS A 20 -7.09 -3.28 46.72
C LYS A 20 -5.93 -4.28 46.55
N LYS A 21 -4.73 -3.87 46.95
CA LYS A 21 -3.74 -4.64 47.70
C LYS A 21 -2.44 -3.83 47.85
N GLY A 22 -2.00 -3.68 49.10
CA GLY A 22 -0.60 -3.41 49.41
C GLY A 22 -0.32 -2.02 50.00
N ALA A 23 -0.67 -1.80 51.28
CA ALA A 23 0.00 -0.80 52.11
C ALA A 23 1.27 -1.46 52.70
N SER A 24 2.44 -0.90 52.48
CA SER A 24 3.53 -0.57 53.42
C SER A 24 4.88 -0.51 52.68
N GLN A 25 5.48 0.59 52.69
CA GLN A 25 6.81 1.00 53.09
C GLN A 25 7.18 2.33 52.46
N SER A 26 7.51 3.23 53.31
CA SER A 26 7.98 4.59 53.15
C SER A 26 9.34 4.65 52.44
N GLU A 27 9.55 5.73 51.67
CA GLU A 27 10.59 6.73 51.79
C GLU A 27 11.05 7.29 50.43
N ASP A 28 10.99 8.58 50.33
CA ASP A 28 11.81 9.52 49.58
C ASP A 28 12.14 9.21 48.09
N ILE A 29 11.27 9.62 47.20
CA ILE A 29 11.71 10.02 45.83
C ILE A 29 11.19 11.42 45.53
N ARG A 30 12.17 12.33 45.39
CA ARG A 30 12.07 13.75 45.07
C ARG A 30 10.96 14.06 44.04
N LYS A 31 10.11 14.99 44.38
CA LYS A 31 9.16 15.70 43.50
C LYS A 31 9.88 16.24 42.26
N LYS A 32 9.92 15.47 41.17
CA LYS A 32 10.06 16.04 39.83
C LYS A 32 8.71 16.61 39.45
N SER A 33 8.65 17.92 39.31
CA SER A 33 7.53 18.68 38.77
C SER A 33 7.14 18.02 37.41
N ILE A 34 6.02 17.32 37.43
CA ILE A 34 5.37 16.87 36.18
C ILE A 34 4.65 18.12 35.67
N THR A 35 5.24 18.77 34.68
CA THR A 35 4.54 19.80 33.90
C THR A 35 3.23 19.21 33.39
N PRO A 36 2.07 19.82 33.65
CA PRO A 36 0.81 19.30 33.16
C PRO A 36 0.87 19.19 31.64
N ILE A 37 0.60 18.01 31.11
CA ILE A 37 0.38 17.82 29.68
C ILE A 37 -0.80 18.72 29.34
N LYS A 38 -0.55 19.75 28.54
CA LYS A 38 -1.59 20.64 28.01
C LYS A 38 -2.50 19.76 27.15
N VAL A 39 -3.65 19.39 27.69
CA VAL A 39 -4.73 18.75 26.93
C VAL A 39 -5.22 19.86 26.01
N PHE A 40 -4.84 19.82 24.76
CA PHE A 40 -5.43 20.67 23.73
C PHE A 40 -6.88 20.22 23.58
N GLU A 41 -7.82 21.10 23.87
CA GLU A 41 -9.21 20.89 23.50
C GLU A 41 -9.29 20.85 21.98
N ASP A 42 -10.02 19.89 21.44
CA ASP A 42 -10.19 19.63 19.99
C ASP A 42 -10.81 20.82 19.20
N SER A 43 -11.18 21.91 19.89
CA SER A 43 -11.88 23.07 19.34
C SER A 43 -10.99 24.09 18.59
N ASP A 44 -9.66 24.05 18.77
CA ASP A 44 -8.76 25.08 18.21
C ASP A 44 -8.03 24.65 16.92
N LEU A 45 -8.22 23.41 16.49
CA LEU A 45 -7.63 22.89 15.27
C LEU A 45 -8.60 23.13 14.10
N LYS A 46 -8.24 23.97 13.12
CA LYS A 46 -8.81 23.89 11.78
C LYS A 46 -8.39 22.53 11.21
N LEU A 47 -9.18 21.50 11.58
CA LEU A 47 -8.92 20.12 11.23
C LEU A 47 -8.57 19.97 9.74
N GLY A 48 -7.34 19.50 9.44
CA GLY A 48 -6.93 19.18 8.10
C GLY A 48 -5.85 20.08 7.48
N SER A 49 -5.17 20.92 8.25
CA SER A 49 -4.06 21.74 7.75
C SER A 49 -2.71 21.01 7.80
N LYS A 50 -1.71 21.48 7.00
CA LYS A 50 -0.31 21.02 7.12
C LYS A 50 0.24 21.21 8.52
N LYS A 51 -0.17 22.28 9.21
CA LYS A 51 0.24 22.56 10.60
C LYS A 51 -0.27 21.51 11.56
N ASP A 52 -1.47 21.01 11.36
CA ASP A 52 -2.03 19.94 12.19
C ASP A 52 -1.29 18.62 11.98
N LEU A 53 -0.88 18.29 10.74
CA LEU A 53 -0.01 17.17 10.46
C LEU A 53 1.30 17.25 11.27
N GLU A 54 1.95 18.42 11.28
CA GLU A 54 3.20 18.64 12.00
C GLU A 54 3.02 18.49 13.51
N ILE A 55 1.92 19.01 14.06
CA ILE A 55 1.59 18.88 15.49
C ILE A 55 1.38 17.40 15.84
N ILE A 56 0.52 16.68 15.09
CA ILE A 56 0.24 15.26 15.32
C ILE A 56 1.53 14.44 15.21
N PHE A 57 2.34 14.70 14.18
CA PHE A 57 3.62 14.01 14.01
C PHE A 57 4.52 14.21 15.23
N ARG A 58 4.74 15.46 15.64
CA ARG A 58 5.61 15.81 16.77
C ARG A 58 5.15 15.20 18.08
N GLU A 59 3.87 15.26 18.37
CA GLU A 59 3.32 14.88 19.68
C GLU A 59 3.06 13.37 19.79
N ARG A 60 2.61 12.73 18.70
CA ARG A 60 2.10 11.35 18.74
C ARG A 60 3.01 10.32 18.06
N ILE A 61 3.88 10.73 17.13
CA ILE A 61 4.59 9.81 16.23
C ILE A 61 6.10 9.90 16.38
N LYS A 62 6.66 11.12 16.29
CA LYS A 62 8.12 11.33 16.29
C LYS A 62 8.77 10.76 17.55
N GLY A 63 9.79 9.93 17.35
CA GLY A 63 10.55 9.34 18.46
C GLY A 63 9.82 8.21 19.21
N LYS A 64 8.59 7.87 18.85
CA LYS A 64 7.88 6.74 19.46
C LYS A 64 8.42 5.41 18.91
N ILE A 65 8.62 4.46 19.81
CA ILE A 65 8.98 3.10 19.44
C ILE A 65 7.71 2.39 18.96
N LEU A 66 7.79 1.82 17.76
CA LEU A 66 6.68 1.02 17.21
C LEU A 66 6.39 -0.17 18.10
N PRO A 67 5.13 -0.46 18.38
CA PRO A 67 4.76 -1.68 19.08
C PRO A 67 5.19 -2.92 18.27
N GLU A 68 5.26 -4.06 18.92
CA GLU A 68 5.52 -5.31 18.22
C GLU A 68 4.36 -5.63 17.28
N LEU A 69 4.65 -5.71 15.98
CA LEU A 69 3.65 -5.74 14.93
C LEU A 69 3.49 -7.16 14.40
N LYS A 70 2.24 -7.60 14.27
CA LYS A 70 1.91 -8.97 13.86
C LYS A 70 2.13 -9.25 12.35
N HIS A 71 2.12 -8.21 11.51
CA HIS A 71 2.26 -8.31 10.05
C HIS A 71 2.70 -6.98 9.42
N ASP A 72 3.17 -7.00 8.18
CA ASP A 72 3.74 -5.83 7.48
C ASP A 72 2.78 -4.62 7.39
N GLY A 73 1.47 -4.85 7.25
CA GLY A 73 0.46 -3.78 7.21
C GLY A 73 0.19 -3.11 8.56
N SER A 74 0.64 -3.70 9.66
CA SER A 74 0.36 -3.18 11.02
C SER A 74 0.99 -1.81 11.27
N ILE A 75 2.09 -1.46 10.58
CA ILE A 75 2.73 -0.14 10.68
C ILE A 75 1.79 0.95 10.15
N GLY A 76 1.17 0.71 8.98
CA GLY A 76 0.19 1.62 8.39
C GLY A 76 -0.99 1.85 9.33
N HIS A 77 -1.60 0.78 9.79
CA HIS A 77 -2.73 0.87 10.73
C HIS A 77 -2.39 1.57 12.06
N TRP A 78 -1.19 1.31 12.60
CA TRP A 78 -0.75 2.03 13.79
C TRP A 78 -0.62 3.53 13.49
N LEU A 79 -0.01 3.89 12.36
CA LEU A 79 0.15 5.28 11.96
C LEU A 79 -1.22 5.96 11.78
N GLU A 80 -2.12 5.37 11.01
CA GLU A 80 -3.49 5.84 10.79
C GLU A 80 -4.21 6.10 12.12
N SER A 81 -4.05 5.21 13.10
CA SER A 81 -4.66 5.36 14.43
C SER A 81 -4.15 6.59 15.19
N GLN A 82 -2.90 7.06 14.96
CA GLN A 82 -2.37 8.27 15.57
C GLN A 82 -3.07 9.54 15.04
N PHE A 83 -3.62 9.46 13.82
CA PHE A 83 -4.43 10.50 13.19
C PHE A 83 -5.93 10.35 13.47
N GLY A 84 -6.32 9.37 14.29
CA GLY A 84 -7.74 9.09 14.58
C GLY A 84 -8.47 8.43 13.39
N VAL A 85 -7.74 7.93 12.41
CA VAL A 85 -8.30 7.21 11.26
C VAL A 85 -8.55 5.76 11.67
N SER A 86 -9.79 5.32 11.49
CA SER A 86 -10.15 3.91 11.67
C SER A 86 -9.84 3.14 10.39
N ALA A 87 -9.29 1.93 10.53
CA ALA A 87 -9.08 1.05 9.39
C ALA A 87 -10.40 0.84 8.64
N ASN A 88 -10.45 1.25 7.40
CA ASN A 88 -11.58 1.09 6.49
C ASN A 88 -11.12 0.46 5.17
N ARG A 89 -12.08 0.21 4.26
CA ARG A 89 -11.82 -0.28 2.91
C ARG A 89 -12.03 0.81 1.86
N ASP A 90 -12.11 2.06 2.30
CA ASP A 90 -12.26 3.18 1.39
C ASP A 90 -10.93 3.44 0.66
N ASP A 91 -11.00 3.68 -0.64
CA ASP A 91 -9.84 3.97 -1.49
C ASP A 91 -9.65 5.51 -1.66
N SER A 92 -10.18 6.30 -0.72
CA SER A 92 -9.93 7.74 -0.62
C SER A 92 -8.67 8.04 0.18
N ALA A 93 -8.25 9.32 0.18
CA ALA A 93 -7.16 9.79 1.03
C ALA A 93 -7.47 9.56 2.53
N ASP A 94 -6.46 9.17 3.29
CA ASP A 94 -6.62 8.65 4.65
C ASP A 94 -7.05 9.73 5.66
N TRP A 95 -6.51 10.94 5.57
CA TRP A 95 -6.75 11.99 6.56
C TRP A 95 -6.95 13.37 5.91
N HIS A 96 -8.16 13.91 5.97
CA HIS A 96 -8.52 15.25 5.45
C HIS A 96 -7.94 15.55 4.06
N GLY A 97 -8.02 14.60 3.15
CA GLY A 97 -7.49 14.75 1.79
C GLY A 97 -5.99 14.51 1.65
N PHE A 98 -5.29 14.13 2.70
CA PHE A 98 -3.90 13.68 2.66
C PHE A 98 -3.83 12.15 2.71
N GLU A 99 -3.08 11.57 1.79
CA GLU A 99 -2.74 10.15 1.81
C GLU A 99 -1.54 9.89 2.73
N LEU A 100 -1.67 8.99 3.68
CA LEU A 100 -0.60 8.65 4.63
C LEU A 100 0.25 7.49 4.10
N LYS A 101 1.57 7.67 4.03
CA LYS A 101 2.48 6.66 3.48
C LYS A 101 3.60 6.30 4.45
N THR A 102 3.89 5.01 4.52
CA THR A 102 5.10 4.46 5.14
C THR A 102 5.81 3.57 4.13
N GLY A 103 7.10 3.33 4.32
CA GLY A 103 7.83 2.38 3.49
C GLY A 103 9.32 2.44 3.74
N ARG A 104 9.98 1.27 3.64
CA ARG A 104 11.43 1.16 3.87
C ARG A 104 12.23 1.34 2.59
N SER A 105 11.90 0.62 1.52
CA SER A 105 12.63 0.66 0.24
C SER A 105 11.76 1.06 -0.93
N LYS A 106 10.49 0.71 -0.87
CA LYS A 106 9.46 1.03 -1.87
C LYS A 106 8.15 1.33 -1.17
N THR A 107 7.37 2.24 -1.73
CA THR A 107 6.08 2.67 -1.18
C THR A 107 4.99 2.43 -2.21
N THR A 108 3.85 1.91 -1.75
CA THR A 108 2.70 1.58 -2.60
C THR A 108 1.79 2.79 -2.78
N PHE A 109 1.43 3.11 -4.01
CA PHE A 109 0.35 4.06 -4.33
C PHE A 109 -1.00 3.48 -3.95
N GLY A 110 -1.27 2.28 -4.42
CA GLY A 110 -2.49 1.55 -4.12
C GLY A 110 -2.40 0.10 -4.58
N ASP A 111 -3.31 -0.73 -4.09
CA ASP A 111 -3.57 -2.08 -4.57
C ASP A 111 -4.77 -2.01 -5.52
N TRP A 112 -4.48 -1.75 -6.79
CA TRP A 112 -5.50 -1.47 -7.80
C TRP A 112 -5.56 -2.58 -8.82
N SER A 113 -6.53 -3.47 -8.64
CA SER A 113 -6.80 -4.56 -9.60
C SER A 113 -7.08 -4.01 -10.98
N ALA A 114 -6.65 -4.73 -12.00
CA ALA A 114 -6.97 -4.42 -13.39
C ALA A 114 -8.49 -4.54 -13.64
N ASP A 115 -8.97 -3.80 -14.62
CA ASP A 115 -10.35 -3.89 -15.09
C ASP A 115 -10.57 -5.15 -15.93
N TYR A 116 -9.48 -5.66 -16.52
CA TYR A 116 -9.46 -6.89 -17.30
C TYR A 116 -8.24 -7.73 -16.92
N TYR A 117 -8.46 -9.04 -16.76
CA TYR A 117 -7.43 -10.06 -16.71
C TYR A 117 -7.75 -11.20 -17.68
N LEU A 118 -6.72 -11.79 -18.26
CA LEU A 118 -6.86 -12.89 -19.25
C LEU A 118 -7.75 -14.03 -18.73
N TRP A 119 -7.66 -14.40 -17.47
CA TRP A 119 -8.46 -15.48 -16.87
C TRP A 119 -9.94 -15.14 -16.60
N GLN A 120 -10.38 -13.93 -16.94
CA GLN A 120 -11.77 -13.51 -16.83
C GLN A 120 -12.54 -13.69 -18.14
N THR A 121 -11.91 -14.29 -19.14
CA THR A 121 -12.51 -14.54 -20.44
C THR A 121 -12.50 -16.03 -20.77
N ASP A 122 -13.56 -16.48 -21.42
CA ASP A 122 -13.68 -17.89 -21.86
C ASP A 122 -12.90 -18.18 -23.16
N ASN A 123 -12.13 -17.22 -23.65
CA ASN A 123 -11.49 -17.31 -24.96
C ASN A 123 -10.19 -18.14 -24.99
N TYR A 124 -9.66 -18.49 -23.81
CA TYR A 124 -8.37 -19.19 -23.70
C TYR A 124 -8.43 -20.26 -22.61
N ASP A 125 -7.49 -21.21 -22.66
CA ASP A 125 -7.37 -22.29 -21.67
C ASP A 125 -6.86 -21.81 -20.28
N VAL A 126 -6.92 -20.52 -20.02
CA VAL A 126 -6.56 -19.90 -18.74
C VAL A 126 -7.83 -19.60 -17.92
N THR A 127 -8.33 -20.62 -17.27
CA THR A 127 -9.66 -20.61 -16.64
C THR A 127 -9.75 -19.86 -15.30
N ASN A 128 -8.59 -19.57 -14.68
CA ASN A 128 -8.54 -18.88 -13.40
C ASN A 128 -7.15 -18.27 -13.15
N ARG A 129 -7.08 -17.48 -12.08
CA ARG A 129 -5.84 -16.80 -11.66
C ARG A 129 -4.68 -17.78 -11.37
N ASP A 130 -4.96 -18.93 -10.82
CA ASP A 130 -3.92 -19.86 -10.37
C ASP A 130 -3.26 -20.52 -11.60
N VAL A 131 -4.03 -20.88 -12.61
CA VAL A 131 -3.54 -21.32 -13.93
C VAL A 131 -2.73 -20.19 -14.60
N PHE A 132 -3.23 -18.96 -14.58
CA PHE A 132 -2.49 -17.79 -15.06
C PHE A 132 -1.12 -17.67 -14.40
N LEU A 133 -1.03 -17.81 -13.09
CA LEU A 133 0.22 -17.72 -12.35
C LEU A 133 1.18 -18.87 -12.64
N GLN A 134 0.67 -20.05 -12.94
CA GLN A 134 1.49 -21.19 -13.39
C GLN A 134 2.11 -20.94 -14.76
N ILE A 135 1.39 -20.28 -15.65
CA ILE A 135 1.83 -19.99 -17.02
C ILE A 135 2.75 -18.76 -17.07
N PHE A 136 2.34 -17.64 -16.46
CA PHE A 136 2.97 -16.33 -16.61
C PHE A 136 3.75 -15.86 -15.38
N GLY A 137 3.64 -16.54 -14.26
CA GLY A 137 4.37 -16.24 -13.04
C GLY A 137 5.70 -16.99 -12.93
N THR A 138 6.43 -16.73 -11.86
CA THR A 138 7.71 -17.38 -11.56
C THR A 138 7.72 -18.10 -10.23
N LYS A 139 8.50 -19.17 -10.13
CA LYS A 139 8.91 -19.85 -8.90
C LYS A 139 10.18 -19.21 -8.33
N SER A 140 10.08 -18.01 -7.80
CA SER A 140 11.25 -17.22 -7.38
C SER A 140 11.73 -17.45 -5.95
N ARG A 141 11.04 -18.31 -5.19
CA ARG A 141 11.33 -18.52 -3.76
C ARG A 141 11.85 -19.94 -3.48
N ALA A 142 13.11 -20.05 -3.13
CA ALA A 142 13.72 -21.34 -2.78
C ALA A 142 13.08 -21.99 -1.54
N ASP A 143 12.62 -21.18 -0.56
CA ASP A 143 11.90 -21.63 0.63
C ASP A 143 10.46 -22.08 0.35
N ARG A 144 9.96 -21.85 -0.87
CA ARG A 144 8.60 -22.20 -1.32
C ARG A 144 8.60 -22.58 -2.80
N PRO A 145 9.07 -23.78 -3.13
CA PRO A 145 9.29 -24.21 -4.54
C PRO A 145 8.00 -24.33 -5.36
N ASP A 146 6.86 -24.52 -4.69
CA ASP A 146 5.55 -24.66 -5.35
C ASP A 146 4.79 -23.34 -5.49
N ARG A 147 5.36 -22.26 -4.98
CA ARG A 147 4.76 -20.94 -5.06
C ARG A 147 5.07 -20.27 -6.39
N TYR A 148 4.04 -19.93 -7.13
CA TYR A 148 4.10 -19.05 -8.29
C TYR A 148 3.78 -17.61 -7.91
N SER A 149 4.51 -16.64 -8.46
CA SER A 149 4.29 -15.22 -8.21
C SER A 149 4.38 -14.41 -9.49
N TRP A 150 3.50 -13.44 -9.65
CA TRP A 150 3.56 -12.45 -10.72
C TRP A 150 4.08 -11.12 -10.16
N SER A 151 5.31 -11.16 -9.66
CA SER A 151 5.97 -10.04 -8.99
C SER A 151 7.50 -10.26 -8.97
N GLY A 152 8.25 -9.25 -8.54
CA GLY A 152 9.71 -9.34 -8.46
C GLY A 152 10.39 -9.16 -9.81
N ARG A 153 11.40 -9.99 -10.12
CA ARG A 153 12.24 -9.82 -11.31
C ARG A 153 11.50 -9.93 -12.63
N ILE A 154 10.39 -10.61 -12.65
CA ILE A 154 9.62 -10.86 -13.89
C ILE A 154 8.40 -9.97 -14.02
N PHE A 155 8.18 -9.01 -13.14
CA PHE A 155 7.03 -8.12 -13.35
C PHE A 155 7.23 -7.35 -14.66
N PRO A 156 6.16 -7.18 -15.45
CA PRO A 156 6.23 -6.44 -16.70
C PRO A 156 6.59 -4.97 -16.47
N ASN A 157 7.53 -4.45 -17.25
CA ASN A 157 7.92 -3.05 -17.23
C ASN A 157 7.68 -2.37 -18.57
N VAL A 158 7.82 -1.04 -18.62
CA VAL A 158 7.52 -0.25 -19.83
C VAL A 158 8.67 -0.24 -20.85
N HIS A 159 9.90 -0.55 -20.44
CA HIS A 159 11.07 -0.36 -21.28
C HIS A 159 11.29 -1.51 -22.28
N GLN A 160 11.18 -2.75 -21.80
CA GLN A 160 11.49 -3.93 -22.59
C GLN A 160 10.63 -5.14 -22.18
N TYR A 161 10.60 -6.14 -23.04
CA TYR A 161 10.05 -7.44 -22.67
C TYR A 161 10.94 -8.11 -21.63
N ASN A 162 10.30 -8.74 -20.66
CA ASN A 162 11.01 -9.63 -19.73
C ASN A 162 11.23 -11.02 -20.37
N ASP A 163 11.95 -11.90 -19.67
CA ASP A 163 12.26 -13.26 -20.14
C ASP A 163 11.01 -14.14 -20.36
N TYR A 164 9.88 -13.73 -19.82
CA TYR A 164 8.57 -14.37 -19.97
C TYR A 164 7.72 -13.73 -21.08
N GLY A 165 8.33 -12.95 -21.97
CA GLY A 165 7.66 -12.31 -23.09
C GLY A 165 6.64 -11.24 -22.71
N GLN A 166 6.73 -10.67 -21.51
CA GLN A 166 5.75 -9.70 -20.99
C GLN A 166 6.29 -8.28 -21.00
N LYS A 167 5.46 -7.33 -21.39
CA LYS A 167 5.76 -5.89 -21.37
C LYS A 167 4.54 -5.09 -20.98
N MET A 168 4.73 -4.04 -20.18
CA MET A 168 3.72 -3.05 -19.88
C MET A 168 3.77 -1.91 -20.91
N THR A 169 2.63 -1.45 -21.37
CA THR A 169 2.49 -0.36 -22.33
C THR A 169 1.46 0.63 -21.82
N VAL A 170 1.77 1.92 -21.88
CA VAL A 170 0.79 2.99 -21.74
C VAL A 170 0.30 3.34 -23.13
N GLU A 171 -0.96 3.09 -23.41
CA GLU A 171 -1.60 3.29 -24.69
C GLU A 171 -1.81 4.80 -25.00
N SER A 172 -2.11 5.12 -26.25
CA SER A 172 -2.38 6.50 -26.66
C SER A 172 -3.58 7.14 -25.95
N ASN A 173 -4.56 6.32 -25.55
CA ASN A 173 -5.73 6.74 -24.76
C ASN A 173 -5.45 6.74 -23.23
N LEU A 174 -4.20 6.49 -22.82
CA LEU A 174 -3.73 6.41 -21.45
C LEU A 174 -4.24 5.19 -20.65
N ASP A 175 -4.79 4.17 -21.32
CA ASP A 175 -4.94 2.86 -20.69
C ASP A 175 -3.57 2.25 -20.45
N VAL A 176 -3.46 1.41 -19.41
CA VAL A 176 -2.23 0.64 -19.15
C VAL A 176 -2.51 -0.83 -19.44
N THR A 177 -1.73 -1.42 -20.35
CA THR A 177 -1.92 -2.80 -20.80
C THR A 177 -0.64 -3.61 -20.59
N ILE A 178 -0.77 -4.82 -20.10
CA ILE A 178 0.32 -5.80 -20.08
C ILE A 178 0.07 -6.78 -21.21
N TYR A 179 1.01 -6.78 -22.16
CA TYR A 179 1.03 -7.70 -23.28
C TYR A 179 1.97 -8.88 -23.02
N TYR A 180 1.61 -10.01 -23.59
CA TYR A 180 2.48 -11.14 -23.79
C TYR A 180 2.71 -11.32 -25.29
N ASN A 181 3.98 -11.53 -25.65
CA ASN A 181 4.40 -11.88 -26.99
C ASN A 181 5.18 -13.20 -26.94
N TYR A 182 4.64 -14.23 -27.57
CA TYR A 182 5.27 -15.55 -27.63
C TYR A 182 6.65 -15.51 -28.28
N SER A 183 6.84 -14.67 -29.31
CA SER A 183 8.14 -14.48 -29.97
C SER A 183 9.22 -13.88 -29.03
N LYS A 184 8.82 -13.21 -27.94
CA LYS A 184 9.70 -12.56 -26.96
C LYS A 184 9.90 -13.38 -25.69
N ASP A 185 9.18 -14.46 -25.51
CA ASP A 185 9.37 -15.40 -24.42
C ASP A 185 10.62 -16.25 -24.68
N THR A 186 11.61 -16.13 -23.81
CA THR A 186 12.92 -16.79 -23.98
C THR A 186 13.04 -18.10 -23.18
N ARG A 187 11.96 -18.52 -22.51
CA ARG A 187 11.98 -19.79 -21.77
C ARG A 187 12.14 -20.97 -22.71
N GLU A 188 13.05 -21.89 -22.43
CA GLU A 188 13.33 -23.05 -23.23
C GLU A 188 12.12 -23.96 -23.40
N ASN A 189 11.31 -24.13 -22.37
CA ASN A 189 10.12 -24.99 -22.35
C ASN A 189 8.81 -24.22 -22.59
N LYS A 190 8.85 -23.04 -23.20
CA LYS A 190 7.64 -22.22 -23.41
C LYS A 190 6.55 -22.94 -24.23
N SER A 191 6.93 -23.76 -25.20
CA SER A 191 5.96 -24.51 -26.01
C SER A 191 5.17 -25.55 -25.22
N GLU A 192 5.71 -26.02 -24.10
CA GLU A 192 5.04 -26.98 -23.22
C GLU A 192 4.15 -26.27 -22.18
N ILE A 193 4.56 -25.06 -21.75
CA ILE A 193 3.88 -24.31 -20.70
C ILE A 193 2.75 -23.44 -21.26
N ILE A 194 2.98 -22.82 -22.42
CA ILE A 194 2.04 -21.90 -23.05
C ILE A 194 1.01 -22.69 -23.86
N PRO A 195 -0.28 -22.60 -23.56
CA PRO A 195 -1.33 -23.19 -24.39
C PRO A 195 -1.20 -22.76 -25.86
N ILE A 196 -1.54 -23.63 -26.76
CA ILE A 196 -1.44 -23.39 -28.24
C ILE A 196 -2.22 -22.12 -28.60
N SER A 197 -3.38 -21.91 -28.00
CA SER A 197 -4.23 -20.73 -28.18
C SER A 197 -3.55 -19.40 -27.81
N LEU A 198 -2.44 -19.45 -27.06
CA LEU A 198 -1.66 -18.29 -26.59
C LEU A 198 -0.25 -18.22 -27.22
N GLN A 199 0.10 -19.16 -28.13
CA GLN A 199 1.39 -19.17 -28.81
C GLN A 199 1.45 -18.16 -29.96
N HIS A 200 1.04 -16.91 -29.69
CA HIS A 200 1.11 -15.80 -30.63
C HIS A 200 1.45 -14.49 -29.89
N ASP A 201 1.78 -13.46 -30.65
CA ASP A 201 2.09 -12.13 -30.12
C ASP A 201 0.80 -11.31 -29.92
N GLY A 202 0.87 -10.33 -29.01
CA GLY A 202 -0.21 -9.37 -28.75
C GLY A 202 -1.31 -9.87 -27.81
N VAL A 203 -1.07 -10.93 -27.02
CA VAL A 203 -2.02 -11.39 -26.01
C VAL A 203 -2.10 -10.39 -24.86
N ILE A 204 -3.29 -9.91 -24.50
CA ILE A 204 -3.51 -9.04 -23.35
C ILE A 204 -3.60 -9.88 -22.10
N LEU A 205 -2.67 -9.70 -21.16
CA LEU A 205 -2.67 -10.39 -19.86
C LEU A 205 -3.50 -9.64 -18.80
N ALA A 206 -3.38 -8.32 -18.78
CA ALA A 206 -4.14 -7.45 -17.88
C ALA A 206 -4.27 -6.05 -18.48
N LYS A 207 -5.36 -5.36 -18.16
CA LYS A 207 -5.59 -3.99 -18.63
C LYS A 207 -6.28 -3.15 -17.56
N TRP A 208 -5.76 -1.97 -17.32
CA TRP A 208 -6.36 -0.93 -16.50
C TRP A 208 -6.85 0.18 -17.43
N TYR A 209 -8.14 0.49 -17.36
CA TYR A 209 -8.66 1.61 -18.12
C TYR A 209 -8.24 2.94 -17.48
N ARG A 210 -7.99 3.93 -18.34
CA ARG A 210 -7.69 5.31 -17.92
C ARG A 210 -8.68 5.80 -16.89
N SER A 211 -9.97 5.68 -17.15
CA SER A 211 -11.03 6.20 -16.28
C SER A 211 -10.97 5.65 -14.85
N THR A 212 -10.64 4.35 -14.72
CA THR A 212 -10.49 3.69 -13.42
C THR A 212 -9.25 4.19 -12.70
N LEU A 213 -8.09 4.24 -13.38
CA LEU A 213 -6.85 4.74 -12.79
C LEU A 213 -6.94 6.22 -12.40
N GLU A 214 -7.51 7.05 -13.28
CA GLU A 214 -7.72 8.48 -13.04
C GLU A 214 -8.59 8.72 -11.80
N THR A 215 -9.68 7.98 -11.67
CA THR A 215 -10.54 8.05 -10.48
C THR A 215 -9.77 7.69 -9.22
N ARG A 216 -9.00 6.59 -9.23
CA ARG A 216 -8.25 6.11 -8.06
C ARG A 216 -7.11 7.04 -7.66
N VAL A 217 -6.33 7.50 -8.63
CA VAL A 217 -5.22 8.44 -8.38
C VAL A 217 -5.73 9.76 -7.82
N ASN A 218 -6.70 10.37 -8.50
CA ASN A 218 -7.23 11.68 -8.11
C ASN A 218 -7.94 11.64 -6.76
N ARG A 219 -8.70 10.56 -6.48
CA ARG A 219 -9.38 10.37 -5.20
C ARG A 219 -8.41 10.24 -4.03
N LYS A 220 -7.28 9.58 -4.27
CA LYS A 220 -6.30 9.25 -3.23
C LYS A 220 -5.24 10.32 -3.03
N PHE A 221 -4.80 10.97 -4.10
CA PHE A 221 -3.68 11.91 -4.08
C PHE A 221 -4.02 13.32 -4.56
N GLY A 222 -5.16 13.50 -5.21
CA GLY A 222 -5.49 14.74 -5.93
C GLY A 222 -6.03 15.88 -5.05
N GLN A 223 -6.28 15.65 -3.74
CA GLN A 223 -6.85 16.68 -2.87
C GLN A 223 -5.75 17.55 -2.23
N ASN A 224 -5.27 17.16 -1.07
CA ASN A 224 -4.25 17.89 -0.31
C ASN A 224 -2.84 17.30 -0.46
N GLY A 225 -2.71 16.20 -1.21
CA GLY A 225 -1.47 15.53 -1.47
C GLY A 225 -1.23 14.33 -0.57
N TRP A 226 0.00 14.16 -0.14
CA TRP A 226 0.42 12.98 0.60
C TRP A 226 1.44 13.31 1.68
N VAL A 227 1.53 12.43 2.66
CA VAL A 227 2.50 12.53 3.76
C VAL A 227 3.24 11.22 3.87
N LYS A 228 4.57 11.27 3.79
CA LYS A 228 5.42 10.11 3.96
C LYS A 228 6.20 10.19 5.27
N PHE A 229 6.08 9.14 6.06
CA PHE A 229 6.78 9.01 7.34
C PHE A 229 8.04 8.16 7.16
N ILE A 230 9.18 8.76 7.48
CA ILE A 230 10.50 8.14 7.39
C ILE A 230 10.82 7.44 8.70
N GLN A 231 11.22 6.18 8.58
CA GLN A 231 11.54 5.33 9.71
C GLN A 231 13.03 5.00 9.73
N SER A 232 13.66 5.20 10.88
CA SER A 232 15.00 4.69 11.19
C SER A 232 14.88 3.63 12.29
N LYS A 233 15.34 2.41 12.03
CA LYS A 233 15.17 1.25 12.90
C LYS A 233 13.67 1.00 13.20
N LYS A 234 13.22 1.19 14.45
CA LYS A 234 11.82 1.02 14.87
C LYS A 234 11.17 2.34 15.30
N VAL A 235 11.70 3.47 14.84
CA VAL A 235 11.27 4.81 15.25
C VAL A 235 11.02 5.67 14.03
N PHE A 236 9.92 6.42 14.00
CA PHE A 236 9.72 7.46 13.00
C PHE A 236 10.52 8.72 13.38
N THR A 237 11.37 9.18 12.47
CA THR A 237 12.29 10.29 12.69
C THR A 237 11.90 11.56 11.95
N GLU A 238 11.31 11.41 10.77
CA GLU A 238 11.01 12.49 9.86
C GLU A 238 9.66 12.30 9.17
N MET A 239 9.12 13.39 8.68
CA MET A 239 7.89 13.44 7.89
C MET A 239 8.13 14.35 6.67
N ILE A 240 7.73 13.88 5.50
CA ILE A 240 7.77 14.63 4.24
C ILE A 240 6.33 14.85 3.81
N ILE A 241 5.96 16.11 3.52
CA ILE A 241 4.65 16.47 2.97
C ILE A 241 4.84 16.80 1.50
N GLY A 242 4.17 16.05 0.62
CA GLY A 242 4.22 16.25 -0.81
C GLY A 242 2.95 16.93 -1.35
N PRO A 243 3.05 17.54 -2.53
CA PRO A 243 1.93 18.20 -3.19
C PRO A 243 0.86 17.19 -3.63
N PRO A 244 -0.34 17.66 -4.03
CA PRO A 244 -1.28 16.83 -4.78
C PRO A 244 -0.62 16.23 -6.02
N LEU A 245 -1.02 15.02 -6.37
CA LEU A 245 -0.56 14.32 -7.56
C LEU A 245 -1.78 14.01 -8.44
N THR A 246 -1.81 14.56 -9.63
CA THR A 246 -2.87 14.30 -10.61
C THR A 246 -2.60 12.98 -11.36
N PHE A 247 -3.67 12.43 -11.99
CA PHE A 247 -3.50 11.26 -12.86
C PHE A 247 -2.54 11.53 -14.03
N ILE A 248 -2.56 12.72 -14.60
CA ILE A 248 -1.70 13.07 -15.75
C ILE A 248 -0.22 13.03 -15.34
N GLU A 249 0.13 13.57 -14.19
CA GLU A 249 1.49 13.46 -13.65
C GLU A 249 1.85 12.01 -13.31
N TRP A 250 0.94 11.30 -12.67
CA TRP A 250 1.14 9.90 -12.28
C TRP A 250 1.42 8.99 -13.50
N ILE A 251 0.66 9.15 -14.59
CA ILE A 251 0.82 8.32 -15.79
C ILE A 251 2.13 8.63 -16.54
N GLU A 252 2.61 9.86 -16.50
CA GLU A 252 3.94 10.21 -17.05
C GLU A 252 5.06 9.45 -16.29
N TYR A 253 4.97 9.35 -14.98
CA TYR A 253 5.92 8.55 -14.19
C TYR A 253 5.77 7.03 -14.45
N VAL A 254 4.60 6.56 -14.82
CA VAL A 254 4.43 5.17 -15.30
C VAL A 254 5.13 4.98 -16.65
N LYS A 255 5.01 5.92 -17.59
CA LYS A 255 5.69 5.87 -18.91
C LYS A 255 7.22 5.83 -18.78
N THR A 256 7.76 6.50 -17.76
CA THR A 256 9.21 6.49 -17.47
C THR A 256 9.65 5.29 -16.63
N GLY A 257 8.72 4.49 -16.10
CA GLY A 257 9.03 3.34 -15.23
C GLY A 257 9.42 3.72 -13.79
N GLU A 258 9.35 5.01 -13.41
CA GLU A 258 9.55 5.45 -12.02
C GLU A 258 8.42 4.95 -11.11
N ILE A 259 7.19 4.92 -11.65
CA ILE A 259 6.06 4.20 -11.07
C ILE A 259 5.86 2.91 -11.84
N TYR A 260 5.78 1.80 -11.13
CA TYR A 260 5.74 0.47 -11.71
C TYR A 260 4.75 -0.45 -11.01
N LEU A 261 4.28 -1.45 -11.73
CA LEU A 261 3.47 -2.53 -11.15
C LEU A 261 4.39 -3.57 -10.49
N ASP A 262 4.25 -3.77 -9.20
CA ASP A 262 4.80 -4.91 -8.47
C ASP A 262 3.62 -5.59 -7.78
N SER A 263 2.93 -6.43 -8.53
CA SER A 263 1.59 -6.87 -8.17
C SER A 263 1.53 -7.52 -6.79
N GLY A 264 2.56 -8.26 -6.40
CA GLY A 264 2.50 -9.07 -5.18
C GLY A 264 1.51 -10.25 -5.29
N MET A 265 0.92 -10.47 -6.45
CA MET A 265 0.01 -11.58 -6.72
C MET A 265 0.77 -12.91 -6.67
N TYR A 266 0.23 -13.90 -5.98
CA TYR A 266 0.83 -15.22 -5.89
C TYR A 266 -0.21 -16.33 -5.68
N HIS A 267 0.19 -17.54 -6.05
CA HIS A 267 -0.45 -18.79 -5.69
C HIS A 267 0.53 -19.67 -4.92
N ASP A 268 0.14 -20.11 -3.74
CA ASP A 268 0.89 -21.06 -2.90
C ASP A 268 -0.11 -22.18 -2.51
N PRO A 269 0.03 -23.39 -3.05
CA PRO A 269 -0.93 -24.47 -2.82
C PRO A 269 -1.01 -24.90 -1.35
N HIS A 270 0.00 -24.57 -0.54
CA HIS A 270 0.06 -24.86 0.89
C HIS A 270 -0.59 -23.76 1.76
N LYS A 271 -1.20 -22.73 1.15
CA LYS A 271 -1.89 -21.65 1.86
C LYS A 271 -3.34 -21.51 1.42
N PRO A 272 -4.29 -21.44 2.37
CA PRO A 272 -5.71 -21.33 2.05
C PRO A 272 -6.10 -20.00 1.40
N ASN A 273 -5.32 -18.93 1.66
CA ASN A 273 -5.64 -17.57 1.23
C ASN A 273 -4.51 -16.98 0.38
N ASN A 274 -4.60 -17.18 -0.92
CA ASN A 274 -3.75 -16.53 -1.90
C ASN A 274 -4.31 -15.16 -2.26
N ARG A 275 -3.50 -14.10 -2.13
CA ARG A 275 -3.96 -12.73 -2.33
C ARG A 275 -3.74 -12.24 -3.76
N PRO A 276 -4.77 -11.66 -4.41
CA PRO A 276 -4.67 -11.15 -5.78
C PRO A 276 -4.20 -9.69 -5.79
N TYR A 277 -3.08 -9.39 -5.14
CA TYR A 277 -2.57 -8.02 -5.09
C TYR A 277 -2.16 -7.50 -6.47
N SER A 278 -2.41 -6.21 -6.70
CA SER A 278 -1.98 -5.45 -7.87
C SER A 278 -1.40 -4.10 -7.44
N ASN A 279 -0.26 -4.18 -6.74
CA ASN A 279 0.34 -3.00 -6.13
C ASN A 279 1.08 -2.14 -7.16
N TRP A 280 0.70 -0.88 -7.25
CA TRP A 280 1.45 0.16 -7.94
C TRP A 280 2.42 0.81 -6.97
N ARG A 281 3.70 0.89 -7.33
CA ARG A 281 4.77 1.25 -6.42
C ARG A 281 5.77 2.22 -7.03
N ALA A 282 6.49 2.94 -6.15
CA ALA A 282 7.69 3.68 -6.49
C ALA A 282 8.76 3.50 -5.41
N SER A 283 10.01 3.80 -5.77
CA SER A 283 11.13 3.79 -4.84
C SER A 283 11.02 4.92 -3.81
N ASN A 284 11.73 4.83 -2.69
CA ASN A 284 11.78 5.93 -1.73
C ASN A 284 12.39 7.20 -2.32
N LYS A 285 13.41 7.06 -3.18
CA LYS A 285 14.04 8.20 -3.87
C LYS A 285 13.05 8.97 -4.75
N PHE A 286 12.13 8.25 -5.40
CA PHE A 286 11.07 8.89 -6.17
C PHE A 286 10.18 9.78 -5.30
N TRP A 287 9.75 9.30 -4.13
CA TRP A 287 8.93 10.08 -3.21
C TRP A 287 9.65 11.29 -2.64
N GLU A 288 10.97 11.18 -2.39
CA GLU A 288 11.81 12.29 -1.95
C GLU A 288 11.95 13.36 -3.06
N LYS A 289 12.15 12.95 -4.31
CA LYS A 289 12.15 13.82 -5.49
C LYS A 289 10.81 14.54 -5.65
N LEU A 290 9.69 13.80 -5.61
CA LEU A 290 8.35 14.34 -5.77
C LEU A 290 7.97 15.37 -4.70
N ALA A 291 8.60 15.35 -3.53
CA ALA A 291 8.38 16.32 -2.45
C ALA A 291 9.19 17.60 -2.63
N GLY A 292 10.27 17.57 -3.39
CA GLY A 292 11.22 18.69 -3.59
C GLY A 292 11.00 19.46 -4.88
N ASP A 293 10.18 18.92 -5.76
CA ASP A 293 9.72 19.60 -6.99
C ASP A 293 8.45 20.42 -6.65
#